data_02c87cf7694a380c5a85a7712b6d3120
#
_entry.id   02c87cf7694a380c5a85a7712b6d3120
#
_cell.length_a   1.000
_cell.length_b   1.000
_cell.length_c   1.000
_cell.angle_alpha   90.00
_cell.angle_beta   90.00
_cell.angle_gamma   90.00
#
_symmetry.space_group_name_H-M   'P 1'
#
loop_
_entity.id
_entity.type
_entity.pdbx_description
1 polymer ?
#
loop_
_entity_poly.entity_id
_entity_poly.type
_entity_poly.pdbx_seq_one_letter_code
_entity_poly.pdbx_strand_id
1 'polypeptide(L)'
;MLEPPAAVVAYLDAQRRGSPPDRACTKAAVKAVLAELERRAPGRSVELRVPPYAAIQLIAGTAHRRGTPPALVQLAAPDLIDLAVGSLLWADGLADGRVRASGERSDLSGYLPLFDPAVQFPS
;
A
#
# COMPACT_ATOMS: atom_id res chain seq x y z
N MET A 1 7.84 -10.89 -10.06
CA MET A 1 6.84 -10.37 -9.13
C MET A 1 6.50 -11.44 -8.11
N LEU A 2 6.32 -11.07 -6.87
CA LEU A 2 6.08 -12.01 -5.79
C LEU A 2 4.64 -12.52 -5.77
N GLU A 3 4.45 -13.72 -5.24
CA GLU A 3 3.11 -14.19 -4.92
C GLU A 3 2.55 -13.38 -3.75
N PRO A 4 1.24 -13.10 -3.74
CA PRO A 4 0.63 -12.41 -2.60
C PRO A 4 0.76 -13.24 -1.32
N PRO A 5 1.02 -12.59 -0.17
CA PRO A 5 0.99 -13.29 1.11
C PRO A 5 -0.40 -13.84 1.41
N ALA A 6 -0.47 -14.85 2.29
CA ALA A 6 -1.74 -15.50 2.64
C ALA A 6 -2.80 -14.50 3.10
N ALA A 7 -2.42 -13.47 3.85
CA ALA A 7 -3.37 -12.46 4.33
C ALA A 7 -3.99 -11.66 3.18
N VAL A 8 -3.20 -11.35 2.16
CA VAL A 8 -3.69 -10.64 0.97
C VAL A 8 -4.60 -11.56 0.15
N VAL A 9 -4.21 -12.82 -0.02
CA VAL A 9 -5.05 -13.80 -0.72
C VAL A 9 -6.40 -13.95 -0.04
N ALA A 10 -6.43 -14.05 1.29
CA ALA A 10 -7.69 -14.16 2.04
C ALA A 10 -8.58 -12.94 1.83
N TYR A 11 -8.00 -11.75 1.81
CA TYR A 11 -8.74 -10.52 1.55
C TYR A 11 -9.36 -10.51 0.16
N LEU A 12 -8.56 -10.83 -0.86
CA LEU A 12 -9.02 -10.85 -2.26
C LEU A 12 -10.08 -11.92 -2.47
N ASP A 13 -9.92 -13.07 -1.84
CA ASP A 13 -10.87 -14.17 -1.95
C ASP A 13 -12.23 -13.81 -1.33
N ALA A 14 -12.22 -13.12 -0.19
CA ALA A 14 -13.46 -12.62 0.42
C ALA A 14 -14.18 -11.63 -0.51
N GLN A 15 -13.44 -10.71 -1.13
CA GLN A 15 -14.02 -9.78 -2.11
C GLN A 15 -14.63 -10.51 -3.29
N ARG A 16 -13.95 -11.51 -3.83
CA ARG A 16 -14.44 -12.29 -4.98
C ARG A 16 -15.73 -13.01 -4.67
N ARG A 17 -15.88 -13.51 -3.45
CA ARG A 17 -17.08 -14.23 -3.03
C ARG A 17 -18.24 -13.33 -2.66
N GLY A 18 -18.05 -12.00 -2.72
CA GLY A 18 -19.07 -11.04 -2.36
C GLY A 18 -19.26 -10.86 -0.86
N SER A 19 -18.40 -11.45 -0.05
CA SER A 19 -18.40 -11.25 1.40
C SER A 19 -17.35 -10.18 1.73
N PRO A 20 -17.75 -9.00 2.21
CA PRO A 20 -16.76 -7.98 2.55
C PRO A 20 -15.77 -8.51 3.58
N PRO A 21 -14.46 -8.30 3.40
CA PRO A 21 -13.48 -8.69 4.40
C PRO A 21 -13.78 -8.00 5.74
N ASP A 22 -13.72 -8.75 6.83
CA ASP A 22 -13.91 -8.16 8.14
C ASP A 22 -12.68 -7.34 8.55
N ARG A 23 -12.78 -6.68 9.71
CA ARG A 23 -11.72 -5.81 10.19
C ARG A 23 -10.39 -6.54 10.40
N ALA A 24 -10.45 -7.75 10.96
CA ALA A 24 -9.24 -8.54 11.21
C ALA A 24 -8.56 -8.96 9.91
N CYS A 25 -9.34 -9.39 8.92
CA CYS A 25 -8.85 -9.75 7.60
C CYS A 25 -8.21 -8.55 6.90
N THR A 26 -8.88 -7.41 6.94
CA THR A 26 -8.36 -6.17 6.34
C THR A 26 -7.07 -5.73 7.01
N LYS A 27 -7.02 -5.74 8.33
CA LYS A 27 -5.83 -5.36 9.08
C LYS A 27 -4.63 -6.26 8.74
N ALA A 28 -4.85 -7.56 8.68
CA ALA A 28 -3.79 -8.51 8.34
C ALA A 28 -3.26 -8.27 6.93
N ALA A 29 -4.13 -8.02 5.96
CA ALA A 29 -3.74 -7.73 4.59
C ALA A 29 -2.95 -6.41 4.50
N VAL A 30 -3.40 -5.36 5.17
CA VAL A 30 -2.71 -4.08 5.22
C VAL A 30 -1.31 -4.26 5.78
N LYS A 31 -1.17 -4.95 6.91
CA LYS A 31 0.13 -5.18 7.54
C LYS A 31 1.08 -5.97 6.64
N ALA A 32 0.57 -6.96 5.92
CA ALA A 32 1.39 -7.74 4.98
C ALA A 32 1.91 -6.87 3.83
N VAL A 33 1.06 -5.99 3.28
CA VAL A 33 1.47 -5.06 2.23
C VAL A 33 2.52 -4.09 2.74
N LEU A 34 2.28 -3.50 3.92
CA LEU A 34 3.21 -2.53 4.50
C LEU A 34 4.58 -3.16 4.82
N ALA A 35 4.59 -4.40 5.30
CA ALA A 35 5.84 -5.11 5.58
C ALA A 35 6.68 -5.29 4.31
N GLU A 36 6.04 -5.61 3.18
CA GLU A 36 6.76 -5.76 1.92
C GLU A 36 7.27 -4.41 1.40
N LEU A 37 6.49 -3.34 1.55
CA LEU A 37 6.94 -2.00 1.19
C LEU A 37 8.15 -1.57 2.01
N GLU A 38 8.13 -1.81 3.32
CA GLU A 38 9.25 -1.49 4.20
C GLU A 38 10.51 -2.26 3.82
N ARG A 39 10.35 -3.52 3.42
CA ARG A 39 11.47 -4.34 2.99
C ARG A 39 12.11 -3.79 1.71
N ARG A 40 11.29 -3.31 0.76
CA ARG A 40 11.78 -2.81 -0.53
C ARG A 40 12.29 -1.38 -0.46
N ALA A 41 11.70 -0.57 0.38
CA ALA A 41 11.96 0.87 0.43
C ALA A 41 12.16 1.36 1.86
N PRO A 42 13.18 0.85 2.56
CA PRO A 42 13.41 1.29 3.95
C PRO A 42 13.82 2.76 3.99
N GLY A 43 13.42 3.46 5.04
CA GLY A 43 13.81 4.86 5.24
C GLY A 43 12.77 5.63 6.05
N ARG A 44 12.97 6.95 6.12
CA ARG A 44 12.14 7.84 6.94
C ARG A 44 11.75 9.13 6.22
N SER A 45 11.83 9.17 4.89
CA SER A 45 11.51 10.38 4.15
C SER A 45 10.05 10.52 3.78
N VAL A 46 9.28 9.43 3.84
CA VAL A 46 7.86 9.40 3.51
C VAL A 46 7.10 8.70 4.61
N GLU A 47 6.01 9.31 5.09
CA GLU A 47 5.07 8.65 5.99
C GLU A 47 3.89 8.14 5.17
N LEU A 48 3.62 6.84 5.26
CA LEU A 48 2.48 6.21 4.61
C LEU A 48 1.43 5.88 5.68
N ARG A 49 0.25 6.47 5.55
CA ARG A 49 -0.85 6.29 6.49
C ARG A 49 -2.00 5.53 5.85
N VAL A 50 -2.48 4.52 6.53
CA VAL A 50 -3.64 3.71 6.12
C VAL A 50 -4.62 3.64 7.30
N PRO A 51 -5.36 4.74 7.56
CA PRO A 51 -6.28 4.77 8.71
C PRO A 51 -7.39 3.73 8.55
N PRO A 52 -7.85 3.13 9.64
CA PRO A 52 -7.37 3.24 11.02
C PRO A 52 -6.32 2.18 11.39
N TYR A 53 -5.72 1.50 10.41
CA TYR A 53 -4.96 0.27 10.64
C TYR A 53 -3.49 0.49 10.98
N ALA A 54 -2.80 1.38 10.27
CA ALA A 54 -1.37 1.53 10.47
C ALA A 54 -0.81 2.79 9.82
N ALA A 55 0.40 3.16 10.25
CA ALA A 55 1.24 4.13 9.56
C ALA A 55 2.69 3.64 9.64
N ILE A 56 3.44 3.82 8.56
CA ILE A 56 4.85 3.43 8.49
C ILE A 56 5.66 4.53 7.83
N GLN A 57 6.98 4.45 7.97
CA GLN A 57 7.91 5.33 7.27
C GLN A 57 8.66 4.54 6.20
N LEU A 58 8.89 5.18 5.07
CA LEU A 58 9.47 4.56 3.88
C LEU A 58 10.50 5.50 3.24
N ILE A 59 11.32 4.93 2.39
CA ILE A 59 12.20 5.58 1.43
C ILE A 59 13.33 6.34 2.10
N ALA A 60 14.56 5.99 1.73
CA ALA A 60 15.74 6.71 2.15
C ALA A 60 15.73 8.11 1.53
N GLY A 61 16.16 9.08 2.28
CA GLY A 61 16.21 10.46 1.84
C GLY A 61 17.36 11.20 2.50
N THR A 62 17.49 12.47 2.15
CA THR A 62 18.43 13.35 2.82
C THR A 62 18.04 13.51 4.28
N ALA A 63 19.03 13.77 5.13
CA ALA A 63 18.82 13.95 6.56
C ALA A 63 17.71 14.97 6.82
N HIS A 64 16.82 14.66 7.77
CA HIS A 64 15.76 15.56 8.18
C HIS A 64 16.34 16.90 8.61
N ARG A 65 15.89 17.94 7.98
CA ARG A 65 16.09 19.29 8.50
C ARG A 65 15.00 19.56 9.54
N ARG A 66 15.42 20.12 10.65
CA ARG A 66 14.51 20.53 11.71
C ARG A 66 13.39 21.40 11.13
N GLY A 67 12.13 21.05 11.37
CA GLY A 67 10.98 21.82 10.91
C GLY A 67 10.45 21.44 9.54
N THR A 68 11.11 20.54 8.81
CA THR A 68 10.59 20.03 7.53
C THR A 68 9.84 18.73 7.78
N PRO A 69 8.51 18.70 7.58
CA PRO A 69 7.76 17.46 7.75
C PRO A 69 8.15 16.44 6.66
N PRO A 70 8.06 15.14 6.96
CA PRO A 70 8.23 14.13 5.92
C PRO A 70 7.15 14.27 4.85
N ALA A 71 7.42 13.74 3.66
CA ALA A 71 6.38 13.59 2.66
C ALA A 71 5.29 12.66 3.22
N LEU A 72 4.07 12.88 2.79
CA LEU A 72 2.91 12.14 3.30
C LEU A 72 2.17 11.47 2.17
N VAL A 73 1.86 10.19 2.34
CA VAL A 73 0.93 9.47 1.48
C VAL A 73 -0.16 8.90 2.38
N GLN A 74 -1.42 9.14 2.04
CA GLN A 74 -2.55 8.63 2.80
C GLN A 74 -3.61 8.03 1.87
N LEU A 75 -4.10 6.85 2.22
CA LEU A 75 -5.13 6.17 1.44
C LEU A 75 -5.86 5.15 2.33
N ALA A 76 -7.04 4.74 1.85
CA ALA A 76 -7.83 3.72 2.53
C ALA A 76 -7.25 2.32 2.27
N ALA A 77 -7.56 1.38 3.15
CA ALA A 77 -7.07 0.01 3.04
C ALA A 77 -7.41 -0.67 1.71
N PRO A 78 -8.64 -0.59 1.18
CA PRO A 78 -8.95 -1.22 -0.11
C PRO A 78 -8.06 -0.69 -1.24
N ASP A 79 -7.80 0.61 -1.25
CA ASP A 79 -6.98 1.23 -2.28
C ASP A 79 -5.51 0.81 -2.18
N LEU A 80 -5.00 0.66 -0.97
CA LEU A 80 -3.64 0.15 -0.74
C LEU A 80 -3.49 -1.26 -1.31
N ILE A 81 -4.45 -2.13 -1.03
CA ILE A 81 -4.39 -3.52 -1.49
C ILE A 81 -4.53 -3.58 -3.01
N ASP A 82 -5.43 -2.77 -3.59
CA ASP A 82 -5.58 -2.70 -5.04
C ASP A 82 -4.30 -2.21 -5.74
N LEU A 83 -3.62 -1.23 -5.17
CA LEU A 83 -2.31 -0.80 -5.66
C LEU A 83 -1.28 -1.92 -5.57
N ALA A 84 -1.28 -2.65 -4.47
CA ALA A 84 -0.31 -3.70 -4.22
C ALA A 84 -0.42 -4.85 -5.21
N VAL A 85 -1.63 -5.17 -5.68
CA VAL A 85 -1.88 -6.27 -6.62
C VAL A 85 -2.11 -5.80 -8.06
N GLY A 86 -2.01 -4.51 -8.33
CA GLY A 86 -2.12 -3.99 -9.69
C GLY A 86 -3.53 -3.74 -10.19
N SER A 87 -4.55 -3.87 -9.33
CA SER A 87 -5.94 -3.58 -9.69
C SER A 87 -6.22 -2.08 -9.77
N LEU A 88 -5.38 -1.26 -9.15
CA LEU A 88 -5.43 0.19 -9.21
C LEU A 88 -4.04 0.69 -9.60
N LEU A 89 -3.96 1.57 -10.60
CA LEU A 89 -2.72 2.23 -10.95
C LEU A 89 -2.53 3.48 -10.06
N TRP A 90 -1.29 3.76 -9.70
CA TRP A 90 -0.95 4.92 -8.87
C TRP A 90 -1.50 6.22 -9.44
N ALA A 91 -1.29 6.45 -10.75
CA ALA A 91 -1.75 7.67 -11.42
C ALA A 91 -3.27 7.85 -11.34
N ASP A 92 -4.02 6.75 -11.47
CA ASP A 92 -5.48 6.79 -11.38
C ASP A 92 -5.95 7.09 -9.96
N GLY A 93 -5.29 6.50 -8.97
CA GLY A 93 -5.58 6.77 -7.56
C GLY A 93 -5.35 8.22 -7.18
N LEU A 94 -4.27 8.82 -7.68
CA LEU A 94 -4.01 10.25 -7.48
C LEU A 94 -5.06 11.11 -8.18
N ALA A 95 -5.39 10.78 -9.43
CA ALA A 95 -6.30 11.58 -10.24
C ALA A 95 -7.71 11.65 -9.65
N ASP A 96 -8.18 10.55 -9.05
CA ASP A 96 -9.55 10.50 -8.50
C ASP A 96 -9.62 10.75 -6.99
N GLY A 97 -8.50 11.05 -6.36
CA GLY A 97 -8.45 11.41 -4.94
C GLY A 97 -8.43 10.25 -3.97
N ARG A 98 -8.38 9.00 -4.44
CA ARG A 98 -8.24 7.84 -3.55
C ARG A 98 -6.87 7.82 -2.86
N VAL A 99 -5.84 8.31 -3.54
CA VAL A 99 -4.49 8.46 -2.98
C VAL A 99 -4.21 9.93 -2.81
N ARG A 100 -3.82 10.32 -1.60
CA ARG A 100 -3.38 11.69 -1.30
C ARG A 100 -1.88 11.65 -1.02
N ALA A 101 -1.12 12.39 -1.82
CA ALA A 101 0.33 12.43 -1.70
C ALA A 101 0.81 13.88 -1.71
N SER A 102 1.72 14.21 -0.81
CA SER A 102 2.29 15.55 -0.70
C SER A 102 3.76 15.48 -0.27
N GLY A 103 4.53 16.45 -0.74
CA GLY A 103 5.95 16.53 -0.43
C GLY A 103 6.83 15.79 -1.43
N GLU A 104 8.13 15.97 -1.26
CA GLU A 104 9.12 15.30 -2.11
C GLU A 104 9.15 13.80 -1.83
N ARG A 105 9.42 13.01 -2.86
CA ARG A 105 9.54 11.55 -2.79
C ARG A 105 8.24 10.83 -2.43
N SER A 106 7.11 11.51 -2.55
CA SER A 106 5.81 10.91 -2.26
C SER A 106 5.28 10.02 -3.39
N ASP A 107 6.00 9.89 -4.49
CA ASP A 107 5.61 9.01 -5.60
C ASP A 107 6.08 7.58 -5.34
N LEU A 108 5.14 6.70 -5.03
CA LEU A 108 5.41 5.30 -4.77
C LEU A 108 5.24 4.40 -6.00
N SER A 109 4.96 4.97 -7.18
CA SER A 109 4.66 4.19 -8.38
C SER A 109 5.78 3.23 -8.78
N GLY A 110 7.04 3.58 -8.51
CA GLY A 110 8.19 2.74 -8.82
C GLY A 110 8.27 1.44 -8.02
N TYR A 111 7.52 1.33 -6.92
CA TYR A 111 7.48 0.15 -6.08
C TYR A 111 6.25 -0.72 -6.33
N LEU A 112 5.31 -0.26 -7.15
CA LEU A 112 4.00 -0.90 -7.33
C LEU A 112 3.84 -1.44 -8.75
N PRO A 113 3.12 -2.56 -8.96
CA PRO A 113 2.54 -3.42 -7.92
C PRO A 113 3.61 -4.26 -7.21
N LEU A 114 3.24 -4.79 -6.04
CA LEU A 114 4.14 -5.65 -5.25
C LEU A 114 3.97 -7.12 -5.57
N PHE A 115 2.73 -7.53 -5.85
CA PHE A 115 2.34 -8.93 -5.98
C PHE A 115 1.60 -9.18 -7.28
N ASP A 116 1.67 -10.42 -7.76
CA ASP A 116 0.95 -10.85 -8.94
C ASP A 116 -0.30 -11.65 -8.53
N PRO A 117 -1.51 -11.07 -8.60
CA PRO A 117 -2.73 -11.78 -8.24
C PRO A 117 -3.09 -12.90 -9.21
N ALA A 118 -2.60 -12.88 -10.45
CA ALA A 118 -2.88 -13.90 -11.44
C ALA A 118 -2.33 -15.26 -11.03
N VAL A 119 -1.31 -15.31 -10.17
CA VAL A 119 -0.77 -16.55 -9.64
C VAL A 119 -1.80 -17.26 -8.75
N GLN A 120 -2.61 -16.50 -8.02
CA GLN A 120 -3.60 -17.05 -7.08
C GLN A 120 -4.97 -17.25 -7.72
N PHE A 121 -5.30 -16.48 -8.73
CA PHE A 121 -6.62 -16.48 -9.36
C PHE A 121 -6.47 -16.60 -10.88
N PRO A 122 -5.95 -17.72 -11.39
CA PRO A 122 -5.83 -17.90 -12.84
C PRO A 122 -7.21 -17.90 -13.47
N SER A 123 -7.32 -17.19 -14.59
CA SER A 123 -8.59 -17.10 -15.33
C SER A 123 -8.87 -18.39 -16.09
#